data_2d823c79492f4e7d58a769d17bd6c54a
#
_entry.id   2d823c79492f4e7d58a769d17bd6c54a
#
_cell.length_a   1.000
_cell.length_b   1.000
_cell.length_c   1.000
_cell.angle_alpha   90.00
_cell.angle_beta   90.00
_cell.angle_gamma   90.00
#
_symmetry.space_group_name_H-M   'P 1'
#
loop_
_entity.id
_entity.type
_entity.pdbx_description
1 polymer ?
#
loop_
_entity_poly.entity_id
_entity_poly.type
_entity_poly.pdbx_seq_one_letter_code
_entity_poly.pdbx_strand_id
1 'polypeptide(L)'
;MIDTNKYAIKCFQDEAQAILDLIPLLTEDFSKAVDLIYNCKGRFVITGVGKSGHIGAKIAATLASTGTPSFFVNPLDAFHGDLGMFTSDDVVMAISNSGYTDELLRFIPLLLERNIPIIGMSGNPDSLLAQYSTCHLNIKVRREADPLNLAPTSSTTATLAMGDALACALIEVRHFKAEDFAQFHPGGSLGKRLLTKVKDAMVSTNLPIVSLEQKIADTIIEISKTKQGIAVAIENGKIVGVVTDGDVRRAMHDKQDRFFDLTVEEVMSRHPKTISEAAKLSEAEKLMRQYNIHSLVVVDEKGKLSGIIDTFSVV
;
A
#
# COMPACT_ATOMS: atom_id res chain seq x y z
N MET A 1 -16.00 -35.94 22.17
CA MET A 1 -15.48 -35.14 21.04
C MET A 1 -14.07 -34.71 21.37
N ILE A 2 -13.16 -34.79 20.39
CA ILE A 2 -11.79 -34.27 20.54
C ILE A 2 -11.89 -32.74 20.57
N ASP A 3 -11.29 -32.12 21.57
CA ASP A 3 -11.18 -30.65 21.65
C ASP A 3 -10.10 -30.17 20.64
N THR A 4 -10.55 -29.83 19.43
CA THR A 4 -9.65 -29.39 18.35
C THR A 4 -9.05 -28.00 18.61
N ASN A 5 -9.73 -27.14 19.40
CA ASN A 5 -9.22 -25.80 19.72
C ASN A 5 -7.92 -25.86 20.53
N LYS A 6 -7.77 -26.86 21.40
CA LYS A 6 -6.54 -27.07 22.16
C LYS A 6 -5.30 -27.24 21.25
N TYR A 7 -5.46 -27.94 20.12
CA TYR A 7 -4.36 -28.15 19.18
C TYR A 7 -4.06 -26.88 18.37
N ALA A 8 -5.11 -26.11 17.99
CA ALA A 8 -4.93 -24.83 17.32
C ALA A 8 -4.19 -23.82 18.21
N ILE A 9 -4.63 -23.69 19.49
CA ILE A 9 -3.99 -22.81 20.47
C ILE A 9 -2.51 -23.15 20.62
N LYS A 10 -2.19 -24.45 20.75
CA LYS A 10 -0.81 -24.90 20.88
C LYS A 10 0.03 -24.55 19.63
N CYS A 11 -0.50 -24.77 18.44
CA CYS A 11 0.15 -24.42 17.18
C CYS A 11 0.47 -22.90 17.13
N PHE A 12 -0.49 -22.06 17.44
CA PHE A 12 -0.27 -20.59 17.46
C PHE A 12 0.80 -20.18 18.48
N GLN A 13 0.83 -20.82 19.66
CA GLN A 13 1.84 -20.55 20.68
C GLN A 13 3.24 -20.99 20.21
N ASP A 14 3.37 -22.19 19.62
CA ASP A 14 4.64 -22.71 19.13
C ASP A 14 5.18 -21.83 17.98
N GLU A 15 4.34 -21.40 17.04
CA GLU A 15 4.75 -20.52 15.93
C GLU A 15 5.09 -19.10 16.40
N ALA A 16 4.29 -18.52 17.31
CA ALA A 16 4.61 -17.22 17.90
C ALA A 16 5.96 -17.26 18.63
N GLN A 17 6.24 -18.34 19.38
CA GLN A 17 7.53 -18.50 20.06
C GLN A 17 8.67 -18.64 19.05
N ALA A 18 8.46 -19.34 17.93
CA ALA A 18 9.47 -19.48 16.88
C ALA A 18 9.87 -18.12 16.27
N ILE A 19 8.91 -17.18 16.13
CA ILE A 19 9.21 -15.80 15.70
C ILE A 19 10.01 -15.07 16.76
N LEU A 20 9.63 -15.14 18.04
CA LEU A 20 10.34 -14.49 19.12
C LEU A 20 11.77 -15.01 19.29
N ASP A 21 11.98 -16.29 19.04
CA ASP A 21 13.30 -16.94 19.09
C ASP A 21 14.25 -16.46 17.97
N LEU A 22 13.76 -15.76 16.92
CA LEU A 22 14.60 -15.13 15.91
C LEU A 22 15.37 -13.91 16.46
N ILE A 23 14.80 -13.18 17.45
CA ILE A 23 15.40 -11.95 17.97
C ILE A 23 16.84 -12.14 18.42
N PRO A 24 17.18 -13.12 19.29
CA PRO A 24 18.56 -13.36 19.70
C PRO A 24 19.46 -13.95 18.60
N LEU A 25 18.92 -14.38 17.48
CA LEU A 25 19.66 -14.91 16.32
C LEU A 25 20.05 -13.81 15.32
N LEU A 26 19.56 -12.60 15.48
CA LEU A 26 19.98 -11.48 14.66
C LEU A 26 21.44 -11.12 14.94
N THR A 27 22.24 -11.04 13.88
CA THR A 27 23.64 -10.66 13.91
C THR A 27 23.90 -9.52 12.93
N GLU A 28 25.15 -9.08 12.78
CA GLU A 28 25.55 -8.12 11.74
C GLU A 28 25.22 -8.58 10.32
N ASP A 29 25.02 -9.88 10.11
CA ASP A 29 24.65 -10.43 8.80
C ASP A 29 23.27 -9.96 8.34
N PHE A 30 22.35 -9.63 9.26
CA PHE A 30 21.08 -9.00 8.90
C PHE A 30 21.30 -7.61 8.27
N SER A 31 22.15 -6.79 8.87
CA SER A 31 22.50 -5.47 8.32
C SER A 31 23.23 -5.61 6.97
N LYS A 32 24.15 -6.57 6.84
CA LYS A 32 24.83 -6.86 5.57
C LYS A 32 23.83 -7.28 4.49
N ALA A 33 22.83 -8.10 4.84
CA ALA A 33 21.78 -8.51 3.90
C ALA A 33 20.96 -7.31 3.42
N VAL A 34 20.56 -6.42 4.35
CA VAL A 34 19.86 -5.16 3.99
C VAL A 34 20.73 -4.31 3.07
N ASP A 35 22.01 -4.13 3.36
CA ASP A 35 22.95 -3.34 2.56
C ASP A 35 23.14 -3.93 1.16
N LEU A 36 23.27 -5.25 1.05
CA LEU A 36 23.39 -5.94 -0.25
C LEU A 36 22.14 -5.70 -1.11
N ILE A 37 20.94 -5.83 -0.51
CA ILE A 37 19.67 -5.62 -1.24
C ILE A 37 19.49 -4.14 -1.60
N TYR A 38 19.82 -3.24 -0.68
CA TYR A 38 19.67 -1.80 -0.88
C TYR A 38 20.57 -1.29 -2.03
N ASN A 39 21.82 -1.78 -2.11
CA ASN A 39 22.81 -1.39 -3.12
C ASN A 39 22.75 -2.24 -4.40
N CYS A 40 21.85 -3.21 -4.49
CA CYS A 40 21.69 -4.07 -5.66
C CYS A 40 21.38 -3.22 -6.91
N LYS A 41 22.16 -3.42 -7.97
CA LYS A 41 21.99 -2.70 -9.25
C LYS A 41 21.04 -3.42 -10.20
N GLY A 42 20.93 -4.75 -10.03
CA GLY A 42 20.02 -5.62 -10.75
C GLY A 42 18.73 -5.84 -9.98
N ARG A 43 18.38 -7.12 -9.83
CA ARG A 43 17.15 -7.58 -9.15
C ARG A 43 17.51 -8.44 -7.96
N PHE A 44 16.65 -8.42 -6.96
CA PHE A 44 16.77 -9.33 -5.83
C PHE A 44 16.02 -10.62 -6.15
N VAL A 45 16.76 -11.70 -6.40
CA VAL A 45 16.19 -12.98 -6.81
C VAL A 45 16.12 -13.91 -5.60
N ILE A 46 14.97 -14.52 -5.37
CA ILE A 46 14.76 -15.45 -4.26
C ILE A 46 14.61 -16.86 -4.84
N THR A 47 15.26 -17.83 -4.21
CA THR A 47 15.25 -19.22 -4.67
C THR A 47 15.12 -20.19 -3.49
N GLY A 48 14.49 -21.34 -3.73
CA GLY A 48 14.27 -22.38 -2.73
C GLY A 48 13.39 -23.50 -3.27
N VAL A 49 13.41 -24.66 -2.63
CA VAL A 49 12.66 -25.86 -3.08
C VAL A 49 11.48 -26.12 -2.13
N GLY A 50 10.36 -26.62 -2.67
CA GLY A 50 9.21 -27.07 -1.90
C GLY A 50 8.58 -25.97 -1.04
N LYS A 51 8.38 -26.20 0.26
CA LYS A 51 7.78 -25.22 1.17
C LYS A 51 8.62 -23.94 1.29
N SER A 52 9.96 -24.06 1.32
CA SER A 52 10.85 -22.90 1.29
C SER A 52 10.66 -22.05 0.02
N GLY A 53 10.44 -22.68 -1.13
CA GLY A 53 10.15 -22.00 -2.38
C GLY A 53 8.81 -21.24 -2.34
N HIS A 54 7.75 -21.85 -1.78
CA HIS A 54 6.45 -21.16 -1.64
C HIS A 54 6.55 -19.91 -0.75
N ILE A 55 7.28 -20.01 0.37
CA ILE A 55 7.53 -18.85 1.24
C ILE A 55 8.42 -17.83 0.53
N GLY A 56 9.46 -18.29 -0.17
CA GLY A 56 10.34 -17.43 -0.99
C GLY A 56 9.57 -16.62 -2.04
N ALA A 57 8.62 -17.25 -2.73
CA ALA A 57 7.76 -16.55 -3.68
C ALA A 57 6.90 -15.45 -3.00
N LYS A 58 6.36 -15.72 -1.79
CA LYS A 58 5.64 -14.68 -1.02
C LYS A 58 6.57 -13.53 -0.62
N ILE A 59 7.78 -13.82 -0.15
CA ILE A 59 8.77 -12.80 0.24
C ILE A 59 9.13 -11.93 -0.98
N ALA A 60 9.37 -12.55 -2.15
CA ALA A 60 9.63 -11.83 -3.40
C ALA A 60 8.49 -10.87 -3.75
N ALA A 61 7.24 -11.34 -3.67
CA ALA A 61 6.06 -10.51 -3.94
C ALA A 61 5.93 -9.33 -2.96
N THR A 62 6.20 -9.56 -1.67
CA THR A 62 6.20 -8.49 -0.65
C THR A 62 7.26 -7.43 -0.96
N LEU A 63 8.49 -7.85 -1.24
CA LEU A 63 9.60 -6.94 -1.57
C LEU A 63 9.33 -6.16 -2.85
N ALA A 64 8.80 -6.80 -3.90
CA ALA A 64 8.40 -6.14 -5.13
C ALA A 64 7.35 -5.05 -4.87
N SER A 65 6.37 -5.33 -4.03
CA SER A 65 5.30 -4.40 -3.67
C SER A 65 5.75 -3.26 -2.74
N THR A 66 6.94 -3.39 -2.14
CA THR A 66 7.54 -2.40 -1.24
C THR A 66 8.79 -1.74 -1.81
N GLY A 67 8.95 -1.76 -3.15
CA GLY A 67 9.97 -0.99 -3.86
C GLY A 67 11.31 -1.69 -4.07
N THR A 68 11.40 -3.01 -3.86
CA THR A 68 12.57 -3.82 -4.22
C THR A 68 12.23 -4.67 -5.43
N PRO A 69 12.80 -4.40 -6.63
CA PRO A 69 12.58 -5.24 -7.80
C PRO A 69 13.02 -6.68 -7.52
N SER A 70 12.06 -7.57 -7.30
CA SER A 70 12.34 -8.96 -6.88
C SER A 70 11.38 -9.94 -7.52
N PHE A 71 11.84 -11.18 -7.67
CA PHE A 71 11.07 -12.30 -8.17
C PHE A 71 11.63 -13.62 -7.64
N PHE A 72 10.86 -14.68 -7.77
CA PHE A 72 11.22 -16.03 -7.35
C PHE A 72 11.63 -16.87 -8.56
N VAL A 73 12.71 -17.65 -8.41
CA VAL A 73 13.16 -18.66 -9.39
C VAL A 73 13.28 -20.00 -8.67
N ASN A 74 12.65 -21.03 -9.22
CA ASN A 74 12.84 -22.38 -8.73
C ASN A 74 14.22 -22.90 -9.19
N PRO A 75 15.10 -23.38 -8.30
CA PRO A 75 16.42 -23.87 -8.69
C PRO A 75 16.37 -25.04 -9.67
N LEU A 76 15.32 -25.85 -9.69
CA LEU A 76 15.15 -26.92 -10.67
C LEU A 76 14.96 -26.38 -12.10
N ASP A 77 14.18 -25.31 -12.26
CA ASP A 77 13.95 -24.69 -13.57
C ASP A 77 15.23 -23.96 -14.06
N ALA A 78 16.05 -23.46 -13.13
CA ALA A 78 17.32 -22.85 -13.43
C ALA A 78 18.29 -23.77 -14.19
N PHE A 79 18.30 -25.07 -13.91
CA PHE A 79 19.08 -26.06 -14.65
C PHE A 79 18.59 -26.28 -16.09
N HIS A 80 17.38 -25.88 -16.41
CA HIS A 80 16.77 -26.08 -17.71
C HIS A 80 16.68 -24.80 -18.55
N GLY A 81 17.42 -23.75 -18.15
CA GLY A 81 17.55 -22.54 -18.94
C GLY A 81 17.36 -21.23 -18.17
N ASP A 82 16.62 -21.23 -17.05
CA ASP A 82 16.31 -20.03 -16.28
C ASP A 82 17.56 -19.44 -15.59
N LEU A 83 18.71 -20.16 -15.57
CA LEU A 83 19.99 -19.59 -15.18
C LEU A 83 20.37 -18.35 -16.05
N GLY A 84 19.84 -18.27 -17.27
CA GLY A 84 19.98 -17.10 -18.14
C GLY A 84 19.29 -15.84 -17.61
N MET A 85 18.38 -15.96 -16.63
CA MET A 85 17.71 -14.81 -16.00
C MET A 85 18.62 -14.06 -15.01
N PHE A 86 19.73 -14.67 -14.57
CA PHE A 86 20.63 -14.08 -13.58
C PHE A 86 21.75 -13.28 -14.22
N THR A 87 22.02 -12.11 -13.67
CA THR A 87 23.13 -11.23 -14.07
C THR A 87 24.07 -10.96 -12.90
N SER A 88 25.29 -10.51 -13.17
CA SER A 88 26.28 -10.14 -12.14
C SER A 88 25.82 -8.95 -11.25
N ASP A 89 24.80 -8.21 -11.69
CA ASP A 89 24.26 -7.07 -10.96
C ASP A 89 23.16 -7.49 -9.94
N ASP A 90 22.73 -8.74 -10.00
CA ASP A 90 21.68 -9.28 -9.12
C ASP A 90 22.26 -9.68 -7.74
N VAL A 91 21.39 -9.77 -6.75
CA VAL A 91 21.64 -10.39 -5.45
C VAL A 91 20.68 -11.56 -5.29
N VAL A 92 21.15 -12.70 -4.81
CA VAL A 92 20.31 -13.91 -4.64
C VAL A 92 20.12 -14.25 -3.18
N MET A 93 18.87 -14.50 -2.76
CA MET A 93 18.56 -15.12 -1.47
C MET A 93 18.18 -16.58 -1.69
N ALA A 94 18.97 -17.47 -1.10
CA ALA A 94 18.78 -18.91 -1.15
C ALA A 94 18.19 -19.41 0.18
N ILE A 95 17.03 -20.08 0.12
CA ILE A 95 16.26 -20.52 1.30
C ILE A 95 16.25 -22.04 1.39
N SER A 96 16.77 -22.58 2.50
CA SER A 96 16.71 -24.00 2.84
C SER A 96 16.73 -24.18 4.34
N ASN A 97 15.68 -24.76 4.94
CA ASN A 97 15.64 -24.93 6.40
C ASN A 97 16.83 -25.77 6.93
N SER A 98 17.18 -26.87 6.27
CA SER A 98 18.36 -27.67 6.64
C SER A 98 19.69 -27.03 6.23
N GLY A 99 19.68 -26.21 5.17
CA GLY A 99 20.89 -25.70 4.52
C GLY A 99 21.66 -26.73 3.70
N TYR A 100 21.04 -27.91 3.46
CA TYR A 100 21.64 -29.05 2.74
C TYR A 100 20.76 -29.58 1.59
N THR A 101 19.81 -28.76 1.09
CA THR A 101 18.98 -29.17 -0.05
C THR A 101 19.82 -29.33 -1.31
N ASP A 102 19.90 -30.56 -1.83
CA ASP A 102 20.80 -30.95 -2.94
C ASP A 102 20.63 -30.07 -4.18
N GLU A 103 19.39 -29.84 -4.60
CA GLU A 103 19.09 -29.03 -5.78
C GLU A 103 19.61 -27.60 -5.64
N LEU A 104 19.47 -27.03 -4.44
CA LEU A 104 19.95 -25.70 -4.16
C LEU A 104 21.49 -25.64 -4.11
N LEU A 105 22.13 -26.64 -3.47
CA LEU A 105 23.59 -26.70 -3.36
C LEU A 105 24.29 -26.96 -4.70
N ARG A 106 23.63 -27.61 -5.64
CA ARG A 106 24.15 -27.75 -7.02
C ARG A 106 24.03 -26.45 -7.81
N PHE A 107 23.02 -25.64 -7.49
CA PHE A 107 22.76 -24.36 -8.17
C PHE A 107 23.70 -23.23 -7.71
N ILE A 108 23.99 -23.16 -6.40
CA ILE A 108 24.81 -22.10 -5.78
C ILE A 108 26.17 -21.90 -6.43
N PRO A 109 26.99 -22.92 -6.74
CA PRO A 109 28.30 -22.73 -7.40
C PRO A 109 28.21 -21.99 -8.72
N LEU A 110 27.15 -22.20 -9.51
CA LEU A 110 26.94 -21.51 -10.78
C LEU A 110 26.69 -20.01 -10.62
N LEU A 111 26.12 -19.60 -9.48
CA LEU A 111 25.96 -18.19 -9.12
C LEU A 111 27.27 -17.57 -8.66
N LEU A 112 28.05 -18.32 -7.85
CA LEU A 112 29.36 -17.88 -7.35
C LEU A 112 30.37 -17.66 -8.50
N GLU A 113 30.39 -18.54 -9.49
CA GLU A 113 31.20 -18.40 -10.71
C GLU A 113 30.89 -17.10 -11.49
N ARG A 114 29.68 -16.57 -11.34
CA ARG A 114 29.23 -15.31 -11.92
C ARG A 114 29.43 -14.10 -11.02
N ASN A 115 30.07 -14.29 -9.84
CA ASN A 115 30.26 -13.28 -8.81
C ASN A 115 28.95 -12.66 -8.28
N ILE A 116 27.88 -13.45 -8.24
CA ILE A 116 26.57 -13.01 -7.72
C ILE A 116 26.58 -13.19 -6.20
N PRO A 117 26.38 -12.13 -5.40
CA PRO A 117 26.30 -12.23 -3.93
C PRO A 117 25.11 -13.09 -3.49
N ILE A 118 25.33 -13.94 -2.49
CA ILE A 118 24.32 -14.85 -1.97
C ILE A 118 24.00 -14.52 -0.50
N ILE A 119 22.74 -14.34 -0.20
CA ILE A 119 22.19 -14.27 1.16
C ILE A 119 21.63 -15.67 1.45
N GLY A 120 22.27 -16.43 2.34
CA GLY A 120 21.76 -17.72 2.79
C GLY A 120 20.73 -17.54 3.90
N MET A 121 19.61 -18.25 3.83
CA MET A 121 18.61 -18.29 4.89
C MET A 121 18.37 -19.75 5.29
N SER A 122 18.83 -20.16 6.48
CA SER A 122 18.65 -21.53 6.96
C SER A 122 18.57 -21.62 8.48
N GLY A 123 18.03 -22.74 8.99
CA GLY A 123 18.01 -23.07 10.43
C GLY A 123 19.34 -23.62 10.96
N ASN A 124 20.36 -23.76 10.12
CA ASN A 124 21.65 -24.31 10.51
C ASN A 124 22.81 -23.39 10.06
N PRO A 125 23.43 -22.64 10.98
CA PRO A 125 24.54 -21.73 10.66
C PRO A 125 25.81 -22.44 10.19
N ASP A 126 25.96 -23.73 10.46
CA ASP A 126 27.12 -24.54 10.05
C ASP A 126 26.89 -25.28 8.73
N SER A 127 25.76 -25.02 8.06
CA SER A 127 25.39 -25.69 6.81
C SER A 127 26.25 -25.24 5.61
N LEU A 128 26.28 -26.07 4.57
CA LEU A 128 26.95 -25.69 3.31
C LEU A 128 26.35 -24.43 2.69
N LEU A 129 25.04 -24.24 2.81
CA LEU A 129 24.40 -22.99 2.36
C LEU A 129 24.97 -21.78 3.09
N ALA A 130 25.13 -21.85 4.43
CA ALA A 130 25.70 -20.75 5.20
C ALA A 130 27.16 -20.48 4.80
N GLN A 131 27.95 -21.53 4.56
CA GLN A 131 29.36 -21.41 4.16
C GLN A 131 29.56 -20.78 2.76
N TYR A 132 28.63 -21.05 1.83
CA TYR A 132 28.67 -20.46 0.48
C TYR A 132 28.09 -19.05 0.41
N SER A 133 27.47 -18.58 1.48
CA SER A 133 26.77 -17.29 1.49
C SER A 133 27.69 -16.12 1.85
N THR A 134 27.45 -14.98 1.25
CA THR A 134 28.09 -13.69 1.59
C THR A 134 27.69 -13.25 3.00
N CYS A 135 26.45 -13.53 3.39
CA CYS A 135 25.92 -13.39 4.75
C CYS A 135 24.82 -14.42 4.98
N HIS A 136 24.58 -14.78 6.24
CA HIS A 136 23.66 -15.86 6.61
C HIS A 136 22.61 -15.39 7.61
N LEU A 137 21.34 -15.57 7.27
CA LEU A 137 20.19 -15.28 8.12
C LEU A 137 19.74 -16.59 8.81
N ASN A 138 19.97 -16.65 10.13
CA ASN A 138 19.64 -17.83 10.91
C ASN A 138 18.15 -17.81 11.29
N ILE A 139 17.40 -18.83 10.81
CA ILE A 139 15.97 -19.03 11.07
C ILE A 139 15.70 -20.30 11.89
N LYS A 140 16.63 -20.67 12.75
CA LYS A 140 16.53 -21.90 13.56
C LYS A 140 15.30 -21.87 14.45
N VAL A 141 14.49 -22.92 14.39
CA VAL A 141 13.37 -23.16 15.29
C VAL A 141 13.67 -24.34 16.22
N ARG A 142 13.05 -24.36 17.40
CA ARG A 142 13.23 -25.45 18.38
C ARG A 142 12.57 -26.72 17.90
N ARG A 143 11.39 -26.59 17.30
CA ARG A 143 10.58 -27.69 16.74
C ARG A 143 9.54 -27.15 15.77
N GLU A 144 8.99 -28.03 14.97
CA GLU A 144 7.78 -27.75 14.21
C GLU A 144 6.55 -27.78 15.14
N ALA A 145 5.52 -26.99 14.80
CA ALA A 145 4.27 -26.93 15.59
C ALA A 145 3.39 -28.15 15.39
N ASP A 146 3.62 -28.91 14.32
CA ASP A 146 2.88 -30.15 14.09
C ASP A 146 3.21 -31.20 15.15
N PRO A 147 2.23 -32.06 15.55
CA PRO A 147 2.41 -33.06 16.61
C PRO A 147 3.55 -34.06 16.36
N LEU A 148 3.85 -34.33 15.09
CA LEU A 148 4.89 -35.28 14.69
C LEU A 148 6.28 -34.63 14.55
N ASN A 149 6.36 -33.29 14.62
CA ASN A 149 7.58 -32.53 14.38
C ASN A 149 8.20 -32.78 12.98
N LEU A 150 7.36 -32.91 11.96
CA LEU A 150 7.76 -33.28 10.59
C LEU A 150 7.32 -32.25 9.56
N ALA A 151 6.08 -31.77 9.66
CA ALA A 151 5.54 -30.83 8.68
C ALA A 151 6.09 -29.41 8.93
N PRO A 152 6.68 -28.76 7.90
CA PRO A 152 7.15 -27.39 8.03
C PRO A 152 6.02 -26.42 8.40
N THR A 153 6.04 -25.95 9.61
CA THR A 153 5.09 -25.02 10.23
C THR A 153 5.85 -23.87 10.88
N SER A 154 6.41 -24.06 12.08
CA SER A 154 7.24 -23.07 12.75
C SER A 154 8.42 -22.60 11.89
N SER A 155 9.08 -23.49 11.16
CA SER A 155 10.19 -23.13 10.27
C SER A 155 9.75 -22.26 9.11
N THR A 156 8.58 -22.53 8.51
CA THR A 156 8.06 -21.69 7.42
C THR A 156 7.57 -20.35 7.92
N THR A 157 6.96 -20.28 9.09
CA THR A 157 6.55 -19.05 9.76
C THR A 157 7.76 -18.18 10.12
N ALA A 158 8.83 -18.77 10.67
CA ALA A 158 10.09 -18.08 10.94
C ALA A 158 10.76 -17.54 9.66
N THR A 159 10.78 -18.34 8.59
CA THR A 159 11.29 -17.93 7.26
C THR A 159 10.53 -16.71 6.75
N LEU A 160 9.19 -16.75 6.82
CA LEU A 160 8.33 -15.65 6.38
C LEU A 160 8.58 -14.40 7.21
N ALA A 161 8.62 -14.52 8.54
CA ALA A 161 8.86 -13.41 9.45
C ALA A 161 10.22 -12.73 9.21
N MET A 162 11.28 -13.52 8.94
CA MET A 162 12.61 -12.99 8.57
C MET A 162 12.55 -12.21 7.25
N GLY A 163 11.84 -12.72 6.24
CA GLY A 163 11.63 -12.02 4.96
C GLY A 163 10.84 -10.72 5.12
N ASP A 164 9.80 -10.71 5.95
CA ASP A 164 9.03 -9.51 6.25
C ASP A 164 9.87 -8.50 7.05
N ALA A 165 10.76 -8.95 7.94
CA ALA A 165 11.72 -8.08 8.64
C ALA A 165 12.68 -7.37 7.66
N LEU A 166 13.19 -8.09 6.64
CA LEU A 166 13.99 -7.47 5.57
C LEU A 166 13.19 -6.41 4.81
N ALA A 167 11.94 -6.71 4.44
CA ALA A 167 11.08 -5.74 3.76
C ALA A 167 10.83 -4.49 4.62
N CYS A 168 10.53 -4.64 5.90
CA CYS A 168 10.34 -3.54 6.84
C CYS A 168 11.62 -2.69 6.98
N ALA A 169 12.79 -3.33 7.13
CA ALA A 169 14.06 -2.61 7.21
C ALA A 169 14.35 -1.81 5.93
N LEU A 170 14.09 -2.38 4.75
CA LEU A 170 14.27 -1.70 3.46
C LEU A 170 13.29 -0.54 3.26
N ILE A 171 12.04 -0.63 3.76
CA ILE A 171 11.07 0.46 3.78
C ILE A 171 11.65 1.65 4.56
N GLU A 172 12.18 1.41 5.76
CA GLU A 172 12.76 2.46 6.60
C GLU A 172 14.01 3.09 5.97
N VAL A 173 14.96 2.27 5.50
CA VAL A 173 16.22 2.74 4.90
C VAL A 173 15.97 3.55 3.62
N ARG A 174 14.95 3.19 2.83
CA ARG A 174 14.57 3.91 1.61
C ARG A 174 13.66 5.10 1.84
N HIS A 175 13.19 5.32 3.07
CA HIS A 175 12.15 6.31 3.37
C HIS A 175 10.91 6.13 2.49
N PHE A 176 10.53 4.86 2.24
CA PHE A 176 9.43 4.49 1.37
C PHE A 176 8.09 4.94 1.97
N LYS A 177 7.27 5.63 1.17
CA LYS A 177 6.04 6.28 1.62
C LYS A 177 4.79 5.58 1.08
N ALA A 178 3.64 5.95 1.64
CA ALA A 178 2.35 5.46 1.17
C ALA A 178 2.09 5.79 -0.31
N GLU A 179 2.59 6.93 -0.79
CA GLU A 179 2.52 7.33 -2.19
C GLU A 179 3.31 6.41 -3.11
N ASP A 180 4.47 5.92 -2.63
CA ASP A 180 5.29 4.95 -3.38
C ASP A 180 4.58 3.58 -3.43
N PHE A 181 4.00 3.15 -2.30
CA PHE A 181 3.20 1.92 -2.26
C PHE A 181 2.00 1.96 -3.21
N ALA A 182 1.35 3.11 -3.32
CA ALA A 182 0.22 3.30 -4.22
C ALA A 182 0.59 3.09 -5.69
N GLN A 183 1.82 3.45 -6.10
CA GLN A 183 2.31 3.25 -7.48
C GLN A 183 2.37 1.77 -7.86
N PHE A 184 2.67 0.89 -6.89
CA PHE A 184 2.70 -0.56 -7.11
C PHE A 184 1.33 -1.22 -6.95
N HIS A 185 0.32 -0.50 -6.39
CA HIS A 185 -1.04 -0.99 -6.15
C HIS A 185 -2.12 -0.06 -6.73
N PRO A 186 -2.05 0.32 -8.02
CA PRO A 186 -2.95 1.34 -8.59
C PRO A 186 -4.43 0.94 -8.58
N GLY A 187 -4.74 -0.35 -8.61
CA GLY A 187 -6.11 -0.87 -8.59
C GLY A 187 -6.76 -0.97 -7.20
N GLY A 188 -5.99 -0.85 -6.13
CA GLY A 188 -6.49 -0.92 -4.75
C GLY A 188 -7.12 0.41 -4.29
N SER A 189 -7.93 0.38 -3.22
CA SER A 189 -8.56 1.58 -2.66
C SER A 189 -7.53 2.66 -2.28
N LEU A 190 -6.40 2.26 -1.67
CA LEU A 190 -5.31 3.17 -1.34
C LEU A 190 -4.67 3.78 -2.60
N GLY A 191 -4.44 2.98 -3.65
CA GLY A 191 -3.90 3.44 -4.92
C GLY A 191 -4.81 4.48 -5.59
N LYS A 192 -6.10 4.16 -5.70
CA LYS A 192 -7.10 5.10 -6.23
C LYS A 192 -7.07 6.43 -5.47
N ARG A 193 -7.16 6.39 -4.12
CA ARG A 193 -7.20 7.59 -3.28
C ARG A 193 -5.94 8.47 -3.41
N LEU A 194 -4.74 7.86 -3.53
CA LEU A 194 -3.47 8.58 -3.56
C LEU A 194 -3.01 8.99 -4.96
N LEU A 195 -3.48 8.29 -6.02
CA LEU A 195 -3.03 8.54 -7.39
C LEU A 195 -4.07 9.30 -8.23
N THR A 196 -5.38 9.12 -7.96
CA THR A 196 -6.44 9.77 -8.73
C THR A 196 -6.45 11.27 -8.46
N LYS A 197 -6.56 12.05 -9.52
CA LYS A 197 -6.73 13.51 -9.43
C LYS A 197 -8.19 13.88 -9.24
N VAL A 198 -8.43 15.02 -8.66
CA VAL A 198 -9.78 15.57 -8.44
C VAL A 198 -10.55 15.65 -9.75
N LYS A 199 -9.92 16.08 -10.85
CA LYS A 199 -10.56 16.16 -12.19
C LYS A 199 -11.10 14.83 -12.71
N ASP A 200 -10.52 13.70 -12.27
CA ASP A 200 -10.90 12.37 -12.76
C ASP A 200 -12.09 11.77 -11.98
N ALA A 201 -12.47 12.43 -10.85
CA ALA A 201 -13.55 11.98 -9.98
C ALA A 201 -14.63 13.04 -9.72
N MET A 202 -14.37 14.31 -10.06
CA MET A 202 -15.34 15.40 -9.88
C MET A 202 -16.52 15.31 -10.86
N VAL A 203 -17.65 15.89 -10.46
CA VAL A 203 -18.75 16.18 -11.38
C VAL A 203 -18.41 17.47 -12.10
N SER A 204 -18.31 17.41 -13.44
CA SER A 204 -17.93 18.55 -14.30
C SER A 204 -19.02 18.99 -15.27
N THR A 205 -20.13 18.27 -15.33
CA THR A 205 -21.26 18.55 -16.22
C THR A 205 -22.53 18.85 -15.42
N ASN A 206 -23.44 19.65 -15.98
CA ASN A 206 -24.68 20.04 -15.32
C ASN A 206 -24.46 20.61 -13.90
N LEU A 207 -23.46 21.49 -13.77
CA LEU A 207 -23.12 22.09 -12.47
C LEU A 207 -24.25 23.01 -12.00
N PRO A 208 -24.60 23.00 -10.71
CA PRO A 208 -25.62 23.85 -10.12
C PRO A 208 -25.10 25.31 -9.95
N ILE A 209 -25.10 26.05 -11.02
CA ILE A 209 -24.66 27.43 -11.07
C ILE A 209 -25.87 28.34 -10.90
N VAL A 210 -25.74 29.33 -10.01
CA VAL A 210 -26.81 30.26 -9.68
C VAL A 210 -26.30 31.74 -9.70
N SER A 211 -27.20 32.68 -9.98
CA SER A 211 -26.88 34.13 -9.86
C SER A 211 -27.21 34.66 -8.46
N LEU A 212 -26.70 35.83 -8.11
CA LEU A 212 -26.90 36.45 -6.80
C LEU A 212 -28.37 36.80 -6.53
N GLU A 213 -29.07 37.23 -7.56
CA GLU A 213 -30.48 37.69 -7.48
C GLU A 213 -31.47 36.49 -7.57
N GLN A 214 -31.00 35.30 -7.91
CA GLN A 214 -31.86 34.11 -8.00
C GLN A 214 -32.53 33.83 -6.65
N LYS A 215 -33.81 33.44 -6.68
CA LYS A 215 -34.55 33.09 -5.46
C LYS A 215 -34.09 31.74 -4.90
N ILE A 216 -34.13 31.66 -3.57
CA ILE A 216 -33.75 30.42 -2.87
C ILE A 216 -34.66 29.25 -3.26
N ALA A 217 -35.95 29.50 -3.52
CA ALA A 217 -36.87 28.45 -4.00
C ALA A 217 -36.36 27.76 -5.30
N ASP A 218 -35.91 28.55 -6.26
CA ASP A 218 -35.37 28.04 -7.54
C ASP A 218 -33.99 27.36 -7.33
N THR A 219 -33.17 27.91 -6.42
CA THR A 219 -31.86 27.36 -6.06
C THR A 219 -31.99 25.96 -5.45
N ILE A 220 -32.99 25.74 -4.59
CA ILE A 220 -33.28 24.41 -4.02
C ILE A 220 -33.58 23.38 -5.12
N ILE A 221 -34.32 23.80 -6.15
CA ILE A 221 -34.62 22.93 -7.30
C ILE A 221 -33.34 22.55 -8.04
N GLU A 222 -32.44 23.51 -8.26
CA GLU A 222 -31.14 23.25 -8.91
C GLU A 222 -30.25 22.30 -8.07
N ILE A 223 -30.14 22.53 -6.74
CA ILE A 223 -29.41 21.63 -5.83
C ILE A 223 -30.00 20.21 -5.91
N SER A 224 -31.33 20.09 -5.89
CA SER A 224 -32.03 18.79 -5.91
C SER A 224 -31.84 18.05 -7.23
N LYS A 225 -31.84 18.75 -8.36
CA LYS A 225 -31.61 18.15 -9.69
C LYS A 225 -30.23 17.55 -9.83
N THR A 226 -29.21 18.22 -9.30
CA THR A 226 -27.81 17.81 -9.44
C THR A 226 -27.39 16.79 -8.38
N LYS A 227 -28.12 16.66 -7.28
CA LYS A 227 -27.84 15.76 -6.15
C LYS A 227 -26.47 16.00 -5.49
N GLN A 228 -25.88 17.19 -5.65
CA GLN A 228 -24.57 17.54 -5.11
C GLN A 228 -24.65 18.18 -3.71
N GLY A 229 -25.86 18.52 -3.25
CA GLY A 229 -26.10 19.20 -1.95
C GLY A 229 -25.52 20.62 -1.86
N ILE A 230 -25.15 21.21 -3.00
CA ILE A 230 -24.52 22.53 -3.09
C ILE A 230 -24.90 23.21 -4.41
N ALA A 231 -25.02 24.55 -4.40
CA ALA A 231 -25.05 25.38 -5.61
C ALA A 231 -23.92 26.42 -5.55
N VAL A 232 -23.34 26.78 -6.70
CA VAL A 232 -22.22 27.70 -6.80
C VAL A 232 -22.70 29.05 -7.35
N ALA A 233 -22.55 30.09 -6.55
CA ALA A 233 -22.89 31.46 -6.96
C ALA A 233 -21.74 32.05 -7.77
N ILE A 234 -22.05 32.49 -8.98
CA ILE A 234 -21.08 33.08 -9.90
C ILE A 234 -21.53 34.48 -10.28
N GLU A 235 -20.61 35.47 -10.17
CA GLU A 235 -20.78 36.83 -10.61
C GLU A 235 -19.59 37.23 -11.49
N ASN A 236 -19.87 37.82 -12.66
CA ASN A 236 -18.83 38.22 -13.63
C ASN A 236 -17.78 37.15 -13.94
N GLY A 237 -18.21 35.87 -13.98
CA GLY A 237 -17.37 34.74 -14.26
C GLY A 237 -16.49 34.31 -13.08
N LYS A 238 -16.68 34.86 -11.88
CA LYS A 238 -15.95 34.52 -10.65
C LYS A 238 -16.86 33.82 -9.66
N ILE A 239 -16.34 32.85 -8.94
CA ILE A 239 -17.02 32.20 -7.83
C ILE A 239 -17.05 33.16 -6.65
N VAL A 240 -18.25 33.58 -6.21
CA VAL A 240 -18.43 34.53 -5.11
C VAL A 240 -19.02 33.91 -3.86
N GLY A 241 -19.67 32.74 -3.99
CA GLY A 241 -20.26 32.05 -2.86
C GLY A 241 -20.77 30.65 -3.20
N VAL A 242 -21.29 29.98 -2.20
CA VAL A 242 -22.01 28.69 -2.35
C VAL A 242 -23.24 28.70 -1.46
N VAL A 243 -24.27 27.99 -1.89
CA VAL A 243 -25.44 27.65 -1.07
C VAL A 243 -25.49 26.18 -0.88
N THR A 244 -25.42 25.70 0.35
CA THR A 244 -25.47 24.28 0.71
C THR A 244 -26.83 23.94 1.32
N ASP A 245 -27.15 22.63 1.40
CA ASP A 245 -28.35 22.16 2.14
C ASP A 245 -28.35 22.65 3.59
N GLY A 246 -27.17 22.85 4.18
CA GLY A 246 -27.00 23.42 5.52
C GLY A 246 -27.41 24.90 5.58
N ASP A 247 -27.02 25.67 4.57
CA ASP A 247 -27.38 27.10 4.47
C ASP A 247 -28.89 27.27 4.26
N VAL A 248 -29.48 26.43 3.40
CA VAL A 248 -30.92 26.39 3.16
C VAL A 248 -31.68 26.09 4.46
N ARG A 249 -31.29 25.09 5.23
CA ARG A 249 -31.94 24.72 6.50
C ARG A 249 -31.83 25.85 7.54
N ARG A 250 -30.67 26.48 7.66
CA ARG A 250 -30.47 27.63 8.57
C ARG A 250 -31.35 28.82 8.16
N ALA A 251 -31.35 29.19 6.89
CA ALA A 251 -32.17 30.28 6.39
C ALA A 251 -33.66 30.03 6.57
N MET A 252 -34.12 28.79 6.36
CA MET A 252 -35.53 28.40 6.61
C MET A 252 -35.91 28.56 8.08
N HIS A 253 -35.06 28.13 9.02
CA HIS A 253 -35.28 28.30 10.44
C HIS A 253 -35.33 29.79 10.88
N ASP A 254 -34.37 30.58 10.38
CA ASP A 254 -34.15 31.96 10.85
C ASP A 254 -35.12 32.99 10.21
N LYS A 255 -35.58 32.73 9.00
CA LYS A 255 -36.39 33.70 8.22
C LYS A 255 -37.86 33.29 8.05
N GLN A 256 -38.20 32.04 8.40
CA GLN A 256 -39.60 31.50 8.44
C GLN A 256 -40.43 31.97 7.22
N ASP A 257 -41.43 32.83 7.41
CA ASP A 257 -42.36 33.25 6.36
C ASP A 257 -41.70 33.99 5.21
N ARG A 258 -40.55 34.62 5.42
CA ARG A 258 -39.77 35.35 4.38
C ARG A 258 -38.80 34.45 3.61
N PHE A 259 -38.67 33.17 3.95
CA PHE A 259 -37.68 32.28 3.40
C PHE A 259 -37.72 32.20 1.86
N PHE A 260 -38.91 32.08 1.28
CA PHE A 260 -39.07 31.95 -0.18
C PHE A 260 -38.79 33.26 -0.95
N ASP A 261 -38.77 34.40 -0.28
CA ASP A 261 -38.44 35.70 -0.87
C ASP A 261 -36.95 36.00 -0.89
N LEU A 262 -36.16 35.22 -0.15
CA LEU A 262 -34.72 35.41 -0.06
C LEU A 262 -34.02 35.13 -1.40
N THR A 263 -32.95 35.88 -1.63
CA THR A 263 -32.03 35.68 -2.75
C THR A 263 -30.82 34.81 -2.35
N VAL A 264 -30.11 34.30 -3.36
CA VAL A 264 -28.84 33.60 -3.18
C VAL A 264 -27.85 34.46 -2.39
N GLU A 265 -27.76 35.77 -2.70
CA GLU A 265 -26.85 36.69 -2.03
C GLU A 265 -27.08 36.80 -0.52
N GLU A 266 -28.34 36.70 -0.08
CA GLU A 266 -28.74 36.82 1.33
C GLU A 266 -28.45 35.52 2.12
N VAL A 267 -28.32 34.36 1.44
CA VAL A 267 -28.20 33.03 2.08
C VAL A 267 -26.83 32.43 1.89
N MET A 268 -26.12 32.76 0.81
CA MET A 268 -24.86 32.11 0.46
C MET A 268 -23.76 32.23 1.51
N SER A 269 -22.96 31.21 1.65
CA SER A 269 -21.66 31.28 2.31
C SER A 269 -20.65 31.88 1.36
N ARG A 270 -20.09 33.06 1.71
CA ARG A 270 -19.05 33.76 0.92
C ARG A 270 -17.71 33.06 1.10
N HIS A 271 -16.82 33.17 0.09
CA HIS A 271 -15.46 32.61 0.09
C HIS A 271 -15.45 31.08 0.31
N PRO A 272 -16.11 30.33 -0.59
CA PRO A 272 -16.17 28.87 -0.47
C PRO A 272 -14.77 28.25 -0.49
N LYS A 273 -14.62 27.10 0.16
CA LYS A 273 -13.38 26.33 0.06
C LYS A 273 -13.29 25.73 -1.33
N THR A 274 -12.16 25.97 -1.98
CA THR A 274 -11.87 25.48 -3.33
C THR A 274 -10.69 24.54 -3.32
N ILE A 275 -10.62 23.70 -4.35
CA ILE A 275 -9.48 22.80 -4.60
C ILE A 275 -9.15 22.83 -6.10
N SER A 276 -7.86 22.70 -6.43
CA SER A 276 -7.42 22.59 -7.82
C SER A 276 -7.88 21.26 -8.44
N GLU A 277 -8.30 21.25 -9.68
CA GLU A 277 -8.62 20.05 -10.45
C GLU A 277 -7.41 19.12 -10.61
N ALA A 278 -6.18 19.65 -10.53
CA ALA A 278 -4.94 18.89 -10.58
C ALA A 278 -4.54 18.24 -9.23
N ALA A 279 -5.19 18.63 -8.11
CA ALA A 279 -4.94 18.07 -6.79
C ALA A 279 -5.32 16.59 -6.72
N LYS A 280 -4.80 15.86 -5.72
CA LYS A 280 -5.14 14.46 -5.48
C LYS A 280 -6.43 14.32 -4.66
N LEU A 281 -7.13 13.18 -4.80
CA LEU A 281 -8.33 12.90 -3.98
C LEU A 281 -8.03 12.93 -2.47
N SER A 282 -6.84 12.47 -2.06
CA SER A 282 -6.40 12.52 -0.66
C SER A 282 -6.32 13.94 -0.10
N GLU A 283 -6.02 14.95 -0.94
CA GLU A 283 -6.02 16.36 -0.54
C GLU A 283 -7.45 16.87 -0.38
N ALA A 284 -8.35 16.49 -1.29
CA ALA A 284 -9.77 16.81 -1.18
C ALA A 284 -10.37 16.25 0.11
N GLU A 285 -10.11 14.98 0.41
CA GLU A 285 -10.55 14.32 1.65
C GLU A 285 -10.03 15.07 2.90
N LYS A 286 -8.74 15.40 2.91
CA LYS A 286 -8.12 16.13 4.02
C LYS A 286 -8.78 17.51 4.24
N LEU A 287 -9.03 18.26 3.17
CA LEU A 287 -9.71 19.55 3.25
C LEU A 287 -11.15 19.42 3.73
N MET A 288 -11.92 18.45 3.22
CA MET A 288 -13.29 18.20 3.66
C MET A 288 -13.35 17.88 5.15
N ARG A 289 -12.45 17.03 5.65
CA ARG A 289 -12.34 16.69 7.08
C ARG A 289 -11.91 17.90 7.92
N GLN A 290 -10.91 18.66 7.48
CA GLN A 290 -10.38 19.82 8.20
C GLN A 290 -11.44 20.90 8.41
N TYR A 291 -12.29 21.14 7.40
CA TYR A 291 -13.32 22.18 7.44
C TYR A 291 -14.71 21.65 7.80
N ASN A 292 -14.83 20.34 8.05
CA ASN A 292 -16.10 19.65 8.33
C ASN A 292 -17.18 19.96 7.27
N ILE A 293 -16.81 19.82 6.00
CA ILE A 293 -17.67 20.05 4.84
C ILE A 293 -17.76 18.79 3.98
N HIS A 294 -18.88 18.63 3.26
CA HIS A 294 -19.16 17.45 2.44
C HIS A 294 -18.84 17.62 0.96
N SER A 295 -18.64 18.85 0.51
CA SER A 295 -18.36 19.17 -0.89
C SER A 295 -17.34 20.30 -1.00
N LEU A 296 -16.52 20.25 -2.06
CA LEU A 296 -15.56 21.28 -2.43
C LEU A 296 -15.85 21.77 -3.86
N VAL A 297 -15.72 23.06 -4.06
CA VAL A 297 -15.74 23.66 -5.40
C VAL A 297 -14.38 23.44 -6.05
N VAL A 298 -14.38 22.83 -7.24
CA VAL A 298 -13.15 22.56 -7.99
C VAL A 298 -12.89 23.67 -8.99
N VAL A 299 -11.65 24.16 -9.02
CA VAL A 299 -11.22 25.23 -9.90
C VAL A 299 -10.10 24.81 -10.84
N ASP A 300 -10.08 25.40 -12.03
CA ASP A 300 -8.99 25.29 -13.00
C ASP A 300 -7.77 26.16 -12.58
N GLU A 301 -6.72 26.11 -13.40
CA GLU A 301 -5.50 26.92 -13.19
C GLU A 301 -5.74 28.43 -13.20
N LYS A 302 -6.86 28.90 -13.76
CA LYS A 302 -7.26 30.33 -13.83
C LYS A 302 -8.22 30.70 -12.69
N GLY A 303 -8.53 29.76 -11.77
CA GLY A 303 -9.47 29.97 -10.67
C GLY A 303 -10.94 29.97 -11.11
N LYS A 304 -11.27 29.49 -12.30
CA LYS A 304 -12.66 29.35 -12.77
C LYS A 304 -13.25 28.03 -12.30
N LEU A 305 -14.55 27.96 -12.15
CA LEU A 305 -15.27 26.74 -11.81
C LEU A 305 -15.02 25.66 -12.87
N SER A 306 -14.48 24.53 -12.44
CA SER A 306 -14.22 23.34 -13.24
C SER A 306 -15.16 22.18 -12.86
N GLY A 307 -15.57 22.11 -11.59
CA GLY A 307 -16.44 21.05 -11.11
C GLY A 307 -16.80 21.15 -9.63
N ILE A 308 -17.43 20.09 -9.13
CA ILE A 308 -17.73 19.89 -7.71
C ILE A 308 -17.27 18.46 -7.36
N ILE A 309 -16.65 18.31 -6.18
CA ILE A 309 -16.30 17.00 -5.63
C ILE A 309 -16.88 16.88 -4.23
N ASP A 310 -17.43 15.71 -3.93
CA ASP A 310 -18.07 15.41 -2.65
C ASP A 310 -17.42 14.24 -1.91
N THR A 311 -17.88 13.97 -0.69
CA THR A 311 -17.37 12.86 0.14
C THR A 311 -17.64 11.49 -0.47
N PHE A 312 -18.63 11.31 -1.36
CA PHE A 312 -18.93 10.04 -2.03
C PHE A 312 -17.95 9.76 -3.16
N SER A 313 -17.41 10.81 -3.76
CA SER A 313 -16.43 10.71 -4.85
C SER A 313 -15.02 10.36 -4.39
N VAL A 314 -14.70 10.51 -3.09
CA VAL A 314 -13.36 10.28 -2.52
C VAL A 314 -13.22 8.97 -1.73
N VAL A 315 -14.29 8.17 -1.64
CA VAL A 315 -14.31 6.87 -0.92
C VAL A 315 -13.93 5.71 -1.83
#